data_410263eca0c469231e26400cc5c8ee2b
#
_entry.id   410263eca0c469231e26400cc5c8ee2b
#
_cell.length_a   1.000
_cell.length_b   1.000
_cell.length_c   1.000
_cell.angle_alpha   90.00
_cell.angle_beta   90.00
_cell.angle_gamma   90.00
#
_symmetry.space_group_name_H-M   'P 1'
#
loop_
_entity.id
_entity.type
_entity.pdbx_description
1 polymer ?
#
loop_
_entity_poly.entity_id
_entity_poly.type
_entity_poly.pdbx_seq_one_letter_code
_entity_poly.pdbx_strand_id
1 'polypeptide(L)'
;MPVLSPVETQEDLNPFRIAMRQFDIAAEKLQLEPGLREILRRPRRALMLSLPVKMDDGSIRVFQGFRVQHNNSRGPCKGGIRYHPNVSYDEVQALASWMTWKCATVNIPFGGAKGGIICDPKHMSKDELERLTRRYAYEISAIIGPAIDIPAPDVYTDAQVMAWIMDTYSMTQGHSAPGVVTGKPLFLGGSQGRNEATARGCVFVIRAACEVKKIDFKGATAAIQGFGNAGSIAAELLAKQGMKVIAVSDSSGGILNRNGLDVPAVVAHKHKTGSVVGFPGAEIISSEEVLELECDILVPAALENQITLANASRVKAKIVAEAANGPTTPGADTILHEKGILVLPDILANAGGVTVSYFEWVQDLQELFWDEEEVNRKLEKIMVKAFADVHSTASKYKVDMRTGAYILAIDRVATATRSRGIWP
;
A
#
# COMPACT_ATOMS: atom_id res chain seq x y z
N MET A 1 14.03 -23.20 -33.00
CA MET A 1 13.58 -23.11 -31.60
C MET A 1 14.81 -22.84 -30.76
N PRO A 2 14.92 -21.66 -30.09
CA PRO A 2 16.02 -21.46 -29.16
C PRO A 2 15.70 -22.24 -27.88
N VAL A 3 16.62 -23.11 -27.52
CA VAL A 3 16.64 -23.88 -26.28
C VAL A 3 16.80 -22.89 -25.14
N LEU A 4 15.78 -22.74 -24.32
CA LEU A 4 15.85 -21.98 -23.06
C LEU A 4 16.88 -22.65 -22.17
N SER A 5 17.86 -21.90 -21.73
CA SER A 5 18.85 -22.35 -20.76
C SER A 5 18.19 -22.66 -19.41
N PRO A 6 18.61 -23.71 -18.70
CA PRO A 6 18.01 -24.11 -17.41
C PRO A 6 18.61 -23.30 -16.24
N VAL A 7 18.39 -21.98 -16.18
CA VAL A 7 18.82 -21.13 -15.05
C VAL A 7 17.77 -20.05 -14.78
N GLU A 8 16.56 -20.44 -14.41
CA GLU A 8 15.61 -19.57 -13.71
C GLU A 8 14.72 -20.39 -12.76
N THR A 9 15.33 -21.12 -11.85
CA THR A 9 14.59 -21.87 -10.81
C THR A 9 14.48 -21.11 -9.48
N GLN A 10 15.05 -19.92 -9.36
CA GLN A 10 14.93 -19.12 -8.14
C GLN A 10 14.38 -17.74 -8.48
N GLU A 11 13.16 -17.48 -8.02
CA GLU A 11 12.48 -16.20 -8.21
C GLU A 11 13.23 -15.08 -7.46
N ASP A 12 13.53 -13.98 -8.14
CA ASP A 12 14.18 -12.83 -7.50
C ASP A 12 13.16 -12.06 -6.67
N LEU A 13 13.28 -12.14 -5.36
CA LEU A 13 12.38 -11.51 -4.39
C LEU A 13 12.88 -10.14 -3.88
N ASN A 14 13.95 -9.59 -4.48
CA ASN A 14 14.41 -8.25 -4.09
C ASN A 14 13.38 -7.19 -4.49
N PRO A 15 12.82 -6.40 -3.56
CA PRO A 15 11.75 -5.44 -3.84
C PRO A 15 12.12 -4.41 -4.91
N PHE A 16 13.36 -3.94 -4.90
CA PHE A 16 13.81 -2.95 -5.88
C PHE A 16 13.89 -3.52 -7.29
N ARG A 17 14.39 -4.75 -7.45
CA ARG A 17 14.44 -5.42 -8.75
C ARG A 17 13.04 -5.74 -9.27
N ILE A 18 12.13 -6.16 -8.39
CA ILE A 18 10.70 -6.35 -8.73
C ILE A 18 10.10 -5.04 -9.24
N ALA A 19 10.28 -3.94 -8.51
CA ALA A 19 9.76 -2.64 -8.90
C ALA A 19 10.31 -2.19 -10.27
N MET A 20 11.59 -2.38 -10.51
CA MET A 20 12.22 -2.04 -11.81
C MET A 20 11.70 -2.93 -12.93
N ARG A 21 11.53 -4.24 -12.70
CA ARG A 21 10.97 -5.16 -13.70
C ARG A 21 9.55 -4.78 -14.09
N GLN A 22 8.69 -4.48 -13.12
CA GLN A 22 7.31 -4.02 -13.37
C GLN A 22 7.27 -2.72 -14.18
N PHE A 23 8.13 -1.76 -13.82
CA PHE A 23 8.29 -0.52 -14.57
C PHE A 23 8.74 -0.79 -16.02
N ASP A 24 9.78 -1.60 -16.21
CA ASP A 24 10.37 -1.85 -17.53
C ASP A 24 9.38 -2.54 -18.49
N ILE A 25 8.60 -3.52 -18.01
CA ILE A 25 7.55 -4.17 -18.80
C ILE A 25 6.53 -3.14 -19.32
N ALA A 26 6.06 -2.28 -18.46
CA ALA A 26 5.06 -1.27 -18.84
C ALA A 26 5.67 -0.15 -19.73
N ALA A 27 6.89 0.29 -19.44
CA ALA A 27 7.61 1.29 -20.24
C ALA A 27 7.89 0.82 -21.68
N GLU A 28 8.17 -0.48 -21.85
CA GLU A 28 8.34 -1.11 -23.15
C GLU A 28 7.02 -1.13 -23.94
N LYS A 29 5.92 -1.52 -23.30
CA LYS A 29 4.57 -1.51 -23.90
C LYS A 29 4.14 -0.10 -24.31
N LEU A 30 4.53 0.93 -23.55
CA LEU A 30 4.31 2.34 -23.88
C LEU A 30 5.25 2.88 -24.96
N GLN A 31 6.29 2.14 -25.34
CA GLN A 31 7.37 2.64 -26.20
C GLN A 31 7.96 3.95 -25.65
N LEU A 32 8.17 3.99 -24.32
CA LEU A 32 8.64 5.18 -23.64
C LEU A 32 10.04 5.56 -24.13
N GLU A 33 10.26 6.84 -24.43
CA GLU A 33 11.54 7.36 -24.92
C GLU A 33 12.69 7.05 -23.95
N PRO A 34 13.88 6.65 -24.45
CA PRO A 34 14.98 6.21 -23.59
C PRO A 34 15.36 7.20 -22.48
N GLY A 35 15.43 8.51 -22.79
CA GLY A 35 15.75 9.55 -21.81
C GLY A 35 14.70 9.65 -20.69
N LEU A 36 13.44 9.57 -21.05
CA LEU A 36 12.34 9.61 -20.06
C LEU A 36 12.28 8.33 -19.24
N ARG A 37 12.57 7.17 -19.84
CA ARG A 37 12.70 5.90 -19.13
C ARG A 37 13.79 5.97 -18.06
N GLU A 38 14.95 6.55 -18.37
CA GLU A 38 16.04 6.75 -17.39
C GLU A 38 15.64 7.68 -16.24
N ILE A 39 14.94 8.77 -16.54
CA ILE A 39 14.44 9.70 -15.51
C ILE A 39 13.46 9.00 -14.57
N LEU A 40 12.49 8.27 -15.12
CA LEU A 40 11.40 7.66 -14.33
C LEU A 40 11.81 6.40 -13.58
N ARG A 41 12.94 5.77 -13.93
CA ARG A 41 13.50 4.63 -13.20
C ARG A 41 14.22 5.01 -11.91
N ARG A 42 14.65 6.25 -11.77
CA ARG A 42 15.55 6.68 -10.69
C ARG A 42 14.83 7.63 -9.75
N PRO A 43 15.09 7.55 -8.45
CA PRO A 43 14.63 8.58 -7.54
C PRO A 43 15.30 9.92 -7.87
N ARG A 44 14.49 10.97 -7.81
CA ARG A 44 14.96 12.34 -7.99
C ARG A 44 15.93 12.76 -6.89
N ARG A 45 15.72 12.28 -5.66
CA ARG A 45 16.52 12.64 -4.49
C ARG A 45 16.47 11.53 -3.46
N ALA A 46 17.60 11.29 -2.81
CA ALA A 46 17.69 10.44 -1.64
C ALA A 46 18.52 11.13 -0.56
N LEU A 47 18.06 11.06 0.68
CA LEU A 47 18.76 11.54 1.85
C LEU A 47 19.05 10.35 2.77
N MET A 48 20.31 10.19 3.16
CA MET A 48 20.77 9.21 4.15
C MET A 48 21.26 9.95 5.38
N LEU A 49 20.84 9.49 6.55
CA LEU A 49 20.99 10.21 7.80
C LEU A 49 21.62 9.35 8.88
N SER A 50 22.51 9.96 9.67
CA SER A 50 22.95 9.44 10.96
C SER A 50 22.24 10.21 12.07
N LEU A 51 21.47 9.51 12.90
CA LEU A 51 20.55 10.09 13.88
C LEU A 51 21.06 9.77 15.30
N PRO A 52 21.88 10.63 15.92
CA PRO A 52 22.28 10.44 17.31
C PRO A 52 21.11 10.74 18.26
N VAL A 53 20.81 9.79 19.15
CA VAL A 53 19.74 9.86 20.14
C VAL A 53 20.27 9.51 21.50
N LYS A 54 19.93 10.31 22.51
CA LYS A 54 20.20 9.98 23.92
C LYS A 54 19.16 8.99 24.40
N MET A 55 19.61 7.81 24.82
CA MET A 55 18.78 6.74 25.35
C MET A 55 18.38 7.00 26.81
N ASP A 56 17.44 6.23 27.33
CA ASP A 56 16.93 6.38 28.70
C ASP A 56 18.01 6.05 29.75
N ASP A 57 18.95 5.17 29.42
CA ASP A 57 20.12 4.84 30.26
C ASP A 57 21.22 5.90 30.22
N GLY A 58 21.02 6.99 29.48
CA GLY A 58 21.96 8.08 29.31
C GLY A 58 23.03 7.87 28.23
N SER A 59 23.12 6.70 27.62
CA SER A 59 24.00 6.42 26.49
C SER A 59 23.56 7.17 25.23
N ILE A 60 24.46 7.27 24.24
CA ILE A 60 24.14 7.79 22.91
C ILE A 60 24.15 6.63 21.93
N ARG A 61 23.02 6.45 21.23
CA ARG A 61 22.90 5.51 20.13
C ARG A 61 22.70 6.25 18.81
N VAL A 62 23.38 5.80 17.76
CA VAL A 62 23.24 6.40 16.42
C VAL A 62 22.43 5.46 15.55
N PHE A 63 21.30 5.95 15.03
CA PHE A 63 20.43 5.23 14.12
C PHE A 63 20.67 5.70 12.68
N GLN A 64 20.43 4.82 11.71
CA GLN A 64 20.46 5.17 10.30
C GLN A 64 19.05 5.42 9.79
N GLY A 65 18.85 6.53 9.09
CA GLY A 65 17.57 6.90 8.50
C GLY A 65 17.69 7.23 7.02
N PHE A 66 16.56 7.10 6.30
CA PHE A 66 16.44 7.38 4.88
C PHE A 66 15.19 8.19 4.58
N ARG A 67 15.27 9.13 3.61
CA ARG A 67 14.13 9.70 2.93
C ARG A 67 14.39 9.74 1.43
N VAL A 68 13.60 9.01 0.65
CA VAL A 68 13.73 8.91 -0.81
C VAL A 68 12.52 9.57 -1.46
N GLN A 69 12.76 10.53 -2.35
CA GLN A 69 11.77 11.20 -3.19
C GLN A 69 11.93 10.71 -4.62
N HIS A 70 11.00 9.88 -5.08
CA HIS A 70 11.12 9.25 -6.39
C HIS A 70 10.75 10.23 -7.51
N ASN A 71 9.57 10.81 -7.50
CA ASN A 71 9.09 11.71 -8.55
C ASN A 71 8.12 12.74 -7.97
N ASN A 72 8.14 13.96 -8.48
CA ASN A 72 7.24 15.05 -8.09
C ASN A 72 6.64 15.79 -9.31
N SER A 73 6.64 15.18 -10.48
CA SER A 73 6.12 15.82 -11.70
C SER A 73 4.64 16.15 -11.59
N ARG A 74 3.88 15.37 -10.83
CA ARG A 74 2.43 15.53 -10.65
C ARG A 74 2.04 16.35 -9.41
N GLY A 75 2.98 16.67 -8.54
CA GLY A 75 2.74 17.40 -7.29
C GLY A 75 3.74 17.01 -6.20
N PRO A 76 3.50 17.41 -4.94
CA PRO A 76 4.39 17.09 -3.85
C PRO A 76 4.55 15.57 -3.70
N CYS A 77 5.73 15.15 -3.25
CA CYS A 77 5.97 13.74 -2.96
C CYS A 77 5.09 13.28 -1.78
N LYS A 78 4.70 12.00 -1.75
CA LYS A 78 3.88 11.41 -0.72
C LYS A 78 4.35 10.01 -0.36
N GLY A 79 4.48 9.71 0.93
CA GLY A 79 4.78 8.34 1.35
C GLY A 79 5.08 8.19 2.82
N GLY A 80 4.87 6.97 3.35
CA GLY A 80 5.03 6.61 4.74
C GLY A 80 6.48 6.62 5.22
N ILE A 81 6.65 6.53 6.54
CA ILE A 81 7.93 6.34 7.21
C ILE A 81 7.85 5.02 7.97
N ARG A 82 8.78 4.09 7.70
CA ARG A 82 8.85 2.76 8.31
C ARG A 82 9.92 2.72 9.39
N TYR A 83 9.56 2.19 10.56
CA TYR A 83 10.51 1.87 11.62
C TYR A 83 10.63 0.34 11.71
N HIS A 84 11.79 -0.20 11.34
CA HIS A 84 11.99 -1.66 11.40
C HIS A 84 13.49 -1.98 11.36
N PRO A 85 13.96 -3.03 12.06
CA PRO A 85 15.39 -3.42 12.02
C PRO A 85 15.88 -3.83 10.63
N ASN A 86 14.98 -4.32 9.76
CA ASN A 86 15.34 -4.77 8.41
C ASN A 86 15.17 -3.69 7.32
N VAL A 87 14.88 -2.44 7.68
CA VAL A 87 14.82 -1.34 6.70
C VAL A 87 16.14 -1.26 5.94
N SER A 88 16.06 -1.21 4.62
CA SER A 88 17.21 -1.01 3.73
C SER A 88 16.96 0.12 2.74
N TYR A 89 18.04 0.66 2.18
CA TYR A 89 17.92 1.68 1.14
C TYR A 89 17.17 1.18 -0.09
N ASP A 90 17.45 -0.04 -0.55
CA ASP A 90 16.79 -0.67 -1.70
C ASP A 90 15.28 -0.81 -1.48
N GLU A 91 14.88 -1.23 -0.28
CA GLU A 91 13.46 -1.32 0.09
C GLU A 91 12.79 0.06 0.06
N VAL A 92 13.41 1.07 0.69
CA VAL A 92 12.86 2.44 0.73
C VAL A 92 12.75 3.03 -0.67
N GLN A 93 13.72 2.77 -1.55
CA GLN A 93 13.72 3.21 -2.94
C GLN A 93 12.60 2.54 -3.75
N ALA A 94 12.42 1.22 -3.60
CA ALA A 94 11.34 0.48 -4.23
C ALA A 94 9.97 1.05 -3.82
N LEU A 95 9.76 1.18 -2.51
CA LEU A 95 8.52 1.69 -1.94
C LEU A 95 8.23 3.14 -2.37
N ALA A 96 9.25 3.99 -2.53
CA ALA A 96 9.09 5.36 -3.05
C ALA A 96 8.62 5.36 -4.51
N SER A 97 9.14 4.46 -5.35
CA SER A 97 8.70 4.31 -6.73
C SER A 97 7.25 3.80 -6.81
N TRP A 98 6.90 2.78 -6.04
CA TRP A 98 5.51 2.28 -5.96
C TRP A 98 4.53 3.35 -5.50
N MET A 99 4.92 4.24 -4.59
CA MET A 99 4.09 5.38 -4.21
C MET A 99 3.81 6.33 -5.38
N THR A 100 4.79 6.58 -6.25
CA THR A 100 4.57 7.38 -7.48
C THR A 100 3.51 6.73 -8.36
N TRP A 101 3.65 5.43 -8.63
CA TRP A 101 2.72 4.70 -9.49
C TRP A 101 1.34 4.59 -8.86
N LYS A 102 1.27 4.33 -7.56
CA LYS A 102 0.00 4.26 -6.81
C LYS A 102 -0.78 5.57 -6.88
N CYS A 103 -0.14 6.70 -6.58
CA CYS A 103 -0.77 8.02 -6.67
C CYS A 103 -1.24 8.36 -8.10
N ALA A 104 -0.44 7.99 -9.10
CA ALA A 104 -0.80 8.19 -10.49
C ALA A 104 -1.95 7.28 -10.95
N THR A 105 -2.01 6.03 -10.48
CA THR A 105 -3.09 5.08 -10.80
C THR A 105 -4.45 5.62 -10.37
N VAL A 106 -4.57 6.14 -9.15
CA VAL A 106 -5.83 6.73 -8.65
C VAL A 106 -5.99 8.21 -9.01
N ASN A 107 -5.07 8.74 -9.81
CA ASN A 107 -5.13 10.09 -10.36
C ASN A 107 -5.18 11.23 -9.32
N ILE A 108 -4.55 11.06 -8.18
CA ILE A 108 -4.37 12.15 -7.20
C ILE A 108 -3.10 12.95 -7.52
N PRO A 109 -3.03 14.27 -7.16
CA PRO A 109 -1.95 15.17 -7.55
C PRO A 109 -0.72 15.04 -6.64
N PHE A 110 -0.23 13.80 -6.48
CA PHE A 110 0.96 13.51 -5.72
C PHE A 110 2.01 12.80 -6.56
N GLY A 111 3.27 13.04 -6.20
CA GLY A 111 4.39 12.18 -6.55
C GLY A 111 4.57 11.07 -5.52
N GLY A 112 5.77 10.46 -5.48
CA GLY A 112 6.07 9.37 -4.55
C GLY A 112 7.33 9.62 -3.73
N ALA A 113 7.24 9.29 -2.45
CA ALA A 113 8.37 9.25 -1.53
C ALA A 113 8.23 8.05 -0.57
N LYS A 114 9.31 7.76 0.14
CA LYS A 114 9.32 6.82 1.27
C LYS A 114 10.42 7.21 2.25
N GLY A 115 10.16 6.99 3.52
CA GLY A 115 11.14 7.09 4.58
C GLY A 115 11.29 5.79 5.34
N GLY A 116 12.41 5.67 6.07
CA GLY A 116 12.60 4.55 6.98
C GLY A 116 13.75 4.82 7.95
N ILE A 117 13.67 4.20 9.12
CA ILE A 117 14.74 4.20 10.13
C ILE A 117 15.03 2.75 10.51
N ILE A 118 16.31 2.40 10.53
CA ILE A 118 16.79 1.10 11.04
C ILE A 118 16.76 1.17 12.56
N CYS A 119 15.70 0.66 13.16
CA CYS A 119 15.51 0.59 14.61
C CYS A 119 14.61 -0.58 14.99
N ASP A 120 14.58 -0.95 16.25
CA ASP A 120 13.65 -1.93 16.80
C ASP A 120 12.66 -1.26 17.77
N PRO A 121 11.51 -0.78 17.29
CA PRO A 121 10.54 -0.05 18.10
C PRO A 121 9.95 -0.87 19.25
N LYS A 122 9.97 -2.21 19.15
CA LYS A 122 9.46 -3.09 20.21
C LYS A 122 10.32 -3.07 21.48
N HIS A 123 11.59 -2.72 21.32
CA HIS A 123 12.58 -2.64 22.41
C HIS A 123 13.00 -1.21 22.72
N MET A 124 12.21 -0.22 22.34
CA MET A 124 12.41 1.19 22.65
C MET A 124 11.26 1.73 23.50
N SER A 125 11.57 2.60 24.43
CA SER A 125 10.54 3.33 25.18
C SER A 125 9.83 4.35 24.29
N LYS A 126 8.67 4.82 24.73
CA LYS A 126 7.94 5.89 24.05
C LYS A 126 8.76 7.17 23.93
N ASP A 127 9.50 7.50 24.98
CA ASP A 127 10.34 8.71 25.03
C ASP A 127 11.56 8.59 24.11
N GLU A 128 12.14 7.39 23.97
CA GLU A 128 13.22 7.12 23.01
C GLU A 128 12.70 7.22 21.56
N LEU A 129 11.50 6.67 21.29
CA LEU A 129 10.86 6.80 19.98
C LEU A 129 10.51 8.26 19.65
N GLU A 130 10.07 9.05 20.61
CA GLU A 130 9.83 10.47 20.43
C GLU A 130 11.12 11.22 20.08
N ARG A 131 12.19 11.01 20.83
CA ARG A 131 13.50 11.64 20.56
C ARG A 131 14.03 11.26 19.17
N LEU A 132 13.94 9.98 18.81
CA LEU A 132 14.35 9.49 17.49
C LEU A 132 13.51 10.13 16.38
N THR A 133 12.19 10.17 16.55
CA THR A 133 11.26 10.75 15.57
C THR A 133 11.52 12.24 15.38
N ARG A 134 11.65 12.99 16.46
CA ARG A 134 11.93 14.44 16.41
C ARG A 134 13.29 14.72 15.78
N ARG A 135 14.31 13.92 16.08
CA ARG A 135 15.62 14.02 15.43
C ARG A 135 15.52 13.78 13.93
N TYR A 136 14.83 12.72 13.52
CA TYR A 136 14.59 12.43 12.11
C TYR A 136 13.79 13.54 11.42
N ALA A 137 12.70 14.02 12.04
CA ALA A 137 11.88 15.09 11.51
C ALA A 137 12.67 16.39 11.28
N TYR A 138 13.55 16.74 12.23
CA TYR A 138 14.43 17.90 12.10
C TYR A 138 15.38 17.76 10.90
N GLU A 139 16.04 16.60 10.76
CA GLU A 139 17.01 16.37 9.66
C GLU A 139 16.34 16.37 8.27
N ILE A 140 15.09 15.90 8.16
CA ILE A 140 14.38 15.93 6.88
C ILE A 140 13.60 17.22 6.65
N SER A 141 13.54 18.15 7.61
CA SER A 141 12.72 19.37 7.52
C SER A 141 13.03 20.23 6.29
N ALA A 142 14.27 20.19 5.81
CA ALA A 142 14.71 20.92 4.62
C ALA A 142 14.12 20.35 3.30
N ILE A 143 13.60 19.13 3.31
CA ILE A 143 13.12 18.44 2.11
C ILE A 143 11.66 17.98 2.20
N ILE A 144 10.99 18.16 3.34
CA ILE A 144 9.56 17.92 3.51
C ILE A 144 8.78 19.23 3.56
N GLY A 145 7.48 19.14 3.49
CA GLY A 145 6.58 20.29 3.58
C GLY A 145 5.28 20.06 2.81
N PRO A 146 4.22 20.83 3.11
CA PRO A 146 2.91 20.65 2.47
C PRO A 146 2.93 20.74 0.93
N ALA A 147 3.87 21.49 0.36
CA ALA A 147 4.04 21.64 -1.08
C ALA A 147 5.25 20.86 -1.68
N ILE A 148 5.98 20.11 -0.85
CA ILE A 148 7.25 19.47 -1.24
C ILE A 148 7.17 17.95 -1.14
N ASP A 149 6.95 17.45 0.09
CA ASP A 149 6.92 16.02 0.41
C ASP A 149 6.19 15.82 1.74
N ILE A 150 5.18 14.95 1.74
CA ILE A 150 4.22 14.78 2.82
C ILE A 150 4.35 13.37 3.40
N PRO A 151 5.02 13.19 4.55
CA PRO A 151 5.09 11.93 5.26
C PRO A 151 3.71 11.39 5.70
N ALA A 152 3.66 10.11 6.00
CA ALA A 152 2.50 9.40 6.50
C ALA A 152 2.94 8.21 7.38
N PRO A 153 2.02 7.56 8.12
CA PRO A 153 2.31 6.32 8.83
C PRO A 153 2.65 5.16 7.89
N ASP A 154 3.46 4.24 8.39
CA ASP A 154 3.78 2.94 7.80
C ASP A 154 4.04 1.93 8.94
N VAL A 155 4.78 0.85 8.69
CA VAL A 155 5.08 -0.17 9.71
C VAL A 155 5.75 0.47 10.94
N TYR A 156 5.20 0.19 12.11
CA TYR A 156 5.62 0.70 13.44
C TYR A 156 5.68 2.23 13.56
N THR A 157 4.91 2.94 12.75
CA THR A 157 4.62 4.35 12.96
C THR A 157 3.11 4.57 12.94
N ASP A 158 2.65 5.53 13.72
CA ASP A 158 1.24 5.78 13.99
C ASP A 158 0.91 7.27 14.01
N ALA A 159 -0.30 7.59 14.42
CA ALA A 159 -0.79 8.96 14.54
C ALA A 159 0.04 9.80 15.54
N GLN A 160 0.56 9.17 16.60
CA GLN A 160 1.41 9.86 17.57
C GLN A 160 2.76 10.25 16.96
N VAL A 161 3.37 9.35 16.19
CA VAL A 161 4.60 9.62 15.44
C VAL A 161 4.39 10.76 14.46
N MET A 162 3.24 10.80 13.77
CA MET A 162 2.90 11.91 12.86
C MET A 162 2.72 13.24 13.61
N ALA A 163 2.14 13.20 14.80
CA ALA A 163 2.02 14.39 15.64
C ALA A 163 3.41 14.95 16.03
N TRP A 164 4.36 14.11 16.41
CA TRP A 164 5.73 14.55 16.72
C TRP A 164 6.46 15.14 15.49
N ILE A 165 6.25 14.56 14.30
CA ILE A 165 6.84 15.10 13.06
C ILE A 165 6.24 16.47 12.74
N MET A 166 4.90 16.59 12.80
CA MET A 166 4.19 17.86 12.56
C MET A 166 4.65 18.94 13.52
N ASP A 167 4.72 18.64 14.81
CA ASP A 167 5.14 19.59 15.85
C ASP A 167 6.58 20.04 15.61
N THR A 168 7.52 19.10 15.40
CA THR A 168 8.94 19.42 15.14
C THR A 168 9.10 20.28 13.89
N TYR A 169 8.40 19.95 12.81
CA TYR A 169 8.41 20.77 11.58
C TYR A 169 7.82 22.16 11.83
N SER A 170 6.69 22.25 12.52
CA SER A 170 6.03 23.53 12.84
C SER A 170 6.94 24.45 13.66
N MET A 171 7.68 23.90 14.62
CA MET A 171 8.68 24.67 15.38
C MET A 171 9.78 25.25 14.47
N THR A 172 10.25 24.51 13.46
CA THR A 172 11.27 25.02 12.52
C THR A 172 10.71 26.10 11.59
N GLN A 173 9.40 26.12 11.35
CA GLN A 173 8.74 27.11 10.50
C GLN A 173 8.23 28.34 11.28
N GLY A 174 8.15 28.27 12.62
CA GLY A 174 7.60 29.33 13.45
C GLY A 174 6.08 29.47 13.41
N HIS A 175 5.36 28.52 12.81
CA HIS A 175 3.90 28.47 12.78
C HIS A 175 3.41 27.03 12.62
N SER A 176 2.14 26.78 12.97
CA SER A 176 1.52 25.45 12.78
C SER A 176 1.40 25.11 11.31
N ALA A 177 1.83 23.90 10.93
CA ALA A 177 1.81 23.40 9.57
C ALA A 177 1.17 21.99 9.47
N PRO A 178 -0.14 21.85 9.74
CA PRO A 178 -0.82 20.54 9.82
C PRO A 178 -0.73 19.75 8.51
N GLY A 179 -0.71 20.41 7.37
CA GLY A 179 -0.60 19.76 6.06
C GLY A 179 0.78 19.16 5.74
N VAL A 180 1.78 19.26 6.64
CA VAL A 180 3.11 18.66 6.42
C VAL A 180 3.10 17.14 6.45
N VAL A 181 2.18 16.53 7.20
CA VAL A 181 2.01 15.07 7.32
C VAL A 181 0.54 14.70 7.21
N THR A 182 0.26 13.41 6.98
CA THR A 182 -1.09 12.85 7.08
C THR A 182 -1.11 11.62 7.97
N GLY A 183 -2.31 11.21 8.42
CA GLY A 183 -2.48 10.15 9.40
C GLY A 183 -2.33 10.64 10.84
N LYS A 184 -2.55 11.93 11.06
CA LYS A 184 -2.56 12.56 12.38
C LYS A 184 -3.77 12.12 13.23
N PRO A 185 -3.73 12.32 14.55
CA PRO A 185 -4.93 12.27 15.36
C PRO A 185 -6.02 13.24 14.84
N LEU A 186 -7.29 12.87 14.97
CA LEU A 186 -8.41 13.68 14.46
C LEU A 186 -8.40 15.11 15.03
N PHE A 187 -8.10 15.25 16.32
CA PHE A 187 -8.04 16.56 17.00
C PHE A 187 -6.82 17.43 16.59
N LEU A 188 -5.92 16.89 15.76
CA LEU A 188 -4.80 17.63 15.16
C LEU A 188 -4.93 17.78 13.63
N GLY A 189 -6.14 17.68 13.11
CA GLY A 189 -6.41 17.80 11.66
C GLY A 189 -6.39 16.46 10.90
N GLY A 190 -6.47 15.32 11.58
CA GLY A 190 -6.64 14.02 10.93
C GLY A 190 -7.99 13.91 10.21
N SER A 191 -8.08 13.14 9.14
CA SER A 191 -9.32 12.92 8.40
C SER A 191 -10.15 11.78 8.98
N GLN A 192 -11.46 11.98 9.05
CA GLN A 192 -12.43 10.91 9.27
C GLN A 192 -12.26 9.81 8.19
N GLY A 193 -12.64 8.57 8.51
CA GLY A 193 -12.56 7.42 7.59
C GLY A 193 -11.15 6.94 7.26
N ARG A 194 -10.07 7.59 7.75
CA ARG A 194 -8.68 7.22 7.38
C ARG A 194 -8.31 5.80 7.82
N ASN A 195 -8.80 5.35 8.98
CA ASN A 195 -8.46 4.03 9.51
C ASN A 195 -8.95 2.90 8.61
N GLU A 196 -10.13 3.04 8.02
CA GLU A 196 -10.76 2.04 7.14
C GLU A 196 -10.41 2.22 5.66
N ALA A 197 -9.80 3.33 5.30
CA ALA A 197 -9.67 3.78 3.92
C ALA A 197 -9.03 2.75 2.98
N THR A 198 -8.01 2.02 3.44
CA THR A 198 -7.33 0.99 2.63
C THR A 198 -8.28 -0.15 2.30
N ALA A 199 -8.92 -0.72 3.32
CA ALA A 199 -9.85 -1.82 3.16
C ALA A 199 -11.12 -1.38 2.41
N ARG A 200 -11.66 -0.22 2.72
CA ARG A 200 -12.85 0.34 2.06
C ARG A 200 -12.61 0.59 0.59
N GLY A 201 -11.45 1.16 0.23
CA GLY A 201 -11.04 1.33 -1.17
C GLY A 201 -10.92 0.00 -1.91
N CYS A 202 -10.34 -1.02 -1.26
CA CYS A 202 -10.26 -2.37 -1.81
C CYS A 202 -11.67 -2.96 -2.08
N VAL A 203 -12.60 -2.81 -1.14
CA VAL A 203 -13.99 -3.28 -1.30
C VAL A 203 -14.71 -2.57 -2.44
N PHE A 204 -14.50 -1.28 -2.66
CA PHE A 204 -15.08 -0.57 -3.81
C PHE A 204 -14.55 -1.12 -5.14
N VAL A 205 -13.25 -1.42 -5.22
CA VAL A 205 -12.64 -2.01 -6.41
C VAL A 205 -13.11 -3.46 -6.62
N ILE A 206 -13.24 -4.26 -5.55
CA ILE A 206 -13.82 -5.62 -5.62
C ILE A 206 -15.24 -5.57 -6.19
N ARG A 207 -16.09 -4.64 -5.71
CA ARG A 207 -17.45 -4.51 -6.21
C ARG A 207 -17.48 -4.20 -7.71
N ALA A 208 -16.69 -3.25 -8.17
CA ALA A 208 -16.57 -2.94 -9.59
C ALA A 208 -16.03 -4.12 -10.43
N ALA A 209 -15.12 -4.91 -9.87
CA ALA A 209 -14.59 -6.11 -10.52
C ALA A 209 -15.64 -7.24 -10.60
N CYS A 210 -16.49 -7.40 -9.57
CA CYS A 210 -17.61 -8.34 -9.60
C CYS A 210 -18.58 -8.04 -10.75
N GLU A 211 -18.89 -6.76 -11.00
CA GLU A 211 -19.73 -6.34 -12.12
C GLU A 211 -19.13 -6.78 -13.47
N VAL A 212 -17.83 -6.56 -13.68
CA VAL A 212 -17.11 -6.99 -14.90
C VAL A 212 -17.10 -8.51 -15.07
N LYS A 213 -16.89 -9.25 -13.98
CA LYS A 213 -16.88 -10.73 -13.97
C LYS A 213 -18.28 -11.34 -13.90
N LYS A 214 -19.34 -10.53 -13.81
CA LYS A 214 -20.74 -10.96 -13.65
C LYS A 214 -20.93 -11.87 -12.43
N ILE A 215 -20.26 -11.55 -11.34
CA ILE A 215 -20.42 -12.20 -10.04
C ILE A 215 -21.43 -11.38 -9.23
N ASP A 216 -22.48 -12.04 -8.72
CA ASP A 216 -23.37 -11.37 -7.78
C ASP A 216 -22.61 -11.13 -6.47
N PHE A 217 -22.40 -9.87 -6.15
CA PHE A 217 -21.64 -9.47 -4.96
C PHE A 217 -22.28 -10.00 -3.68
N LYS A 218 -23.63 -10.00 -3.61
CA LYS A 218 -24.37 -10.56 -2.48
C LYS A 218 -24.38 -12.08 -2.57
N GLY A 219 -23.81 -12.72 -1.54
CA GLY A 219 -23.71 -14.18 -1.49
C GLY A 219 -22.44 -14.75 -2.11
N ALA A 220 -21.63 -13.95 -2.83
CA ALA A 220 -20.30 -14.37 -3.26
C ALA A 220 -19.43 -14.72 -2.06
N THR A 221 -18.46 -15.60 -2.28
CA THR A 221 -17.55 -16.11 -1.23
C THR A 221 -16.24 -15.34 -1.23
N ALA A 222 -15.72 -15.03 -0.02
CA ALA A 222 -14.42 -14.38 0.14
C ALA A 222 -13.53 -15.16 1.11
N ALA A 223 -12.24 -15.28 0.77
CA ALA A 223 -11.17 -15.76 1.64
C ALA A 223 -10.14 -14.64 1.82
N ILE A 224 -9.69 -14.41 3.07
CA ILE A 224 -8.81 -13.29 3.40
C ILE A 224 -7.58 -13.81 4.12
N GLN A 225 -6.42 -13.69 3.51
CA GLN A 225 -5.15 -14.01 4.14
C GLN A 225 -4.60 -12.79 4.87
N GLY A 226 -4.43 -12.91 6.17
CA GLY A 226 -4.03 -11.81 7.04
C GLY A 226 -5.22 -11.11 7.69
N PHE A 227 -5.35 -11.23 9.01
CA PHE A 227 -6.43 -10.62 9.79
C PHE A 227 -5.90 -9.51 10.71
N GLY A 228 -4.97 -8.70 10.14
CA GLY A 228 -4.53 -7.42 10.71
C GLY A 228 -5.51 -6.29 10.39
N ASN A 229 -5.08 -5.03 10.54
CA ASN A 229 -5.95 -3.87 10.35
C ASN A 229 -6.68 -3.89 8.98
N ALA A 230 -5.96 -4.03 7.87
CA ALA A 230 -6.57 -4.02 6.54
C ALA A 230 -7.49 -5.23 6.29
N GLY A 231 -7.05 -6.43 6.68
CA GLY A 231 -7.79 -7.67 6.43
C GLY A 231 -9.05 -7.81 7.28
N SER A 232 -8.99 -7.48 8.58
CA SER A 232 -10.17 -7.55 9.46
C SER A 232 -11.24 -6.54 9.03
N ILE A 233 -10.84 -5.30 8.72
CA ILE A 233 -11.78 -4.27 8.24
C ILE A 233 -12.36 -4.67 6.86
N ALA A 234 -11.55 -5.24 5.96
CA ALA A 234 -12.05 -5.74 4.68
C ALA A 234 -13.10 -6.85 4.89
N ALA A 235 -12.83 -7.79 5.79
CA ALA A 235 -13.78 -8.85 6.14
C ALA A 235 -15.10 -8.28 6.66
N GLU A 236 -15.05 -7.34 7.60
CA GLU A 236 -16.25 -6.69 8.15
C GLU A 236 -17.04 -5.95 7.06
N LEU A 237 -16.37 -5.17 6.21
CA LEU A 237 -17.00 -4.40 5.14
C LEU A 237 -17.63 -5.32 4.07
N LEU A 238 -16.96 -6.42 3.70
CA LEU A 238 -17.48 -7.40 2.76
C LEU A 238 -18.72 -8.11 3.34
N ALA A 239 -18.63 -8.61 4.58
CA ALA A 239 -19.73 -9.28 5.26
C ALA A 239 -20.93 -8.35 5.45
N LYS A 240 -20.70 -7.09 5.87
CA LYS A 240 -21.76 -6.07 6.04
C LYS A 240 -22.52 -5.78 4.73
N GLN A 241 -21.86 -5.94 3.58
CA GLN A 241 -22.48 -5.76 2.26
C GLN A 241 -23.06 -7.07 1.69
N GLY A 242 -23.07 -8.16 2.46
CA GLY A 242 -23.74 -9.42 2.11
C GLY A 242 -22.86 -10.47 1.44
N MET A 243 -21.54 -10.28 1.38
CA MET A 243 -20.61 -11.32 0.93
C MET A 243 -20.36 -12.35 2.03
N LYS A 244 -20.19 -13.62 1.68
CA LYS A 244 -19.85 -14.69 2.64
C LYS A 244 -18.33 -14.75 2.81
N VAL A 245 -17.81 -14.28 3.94
CA VAL A 245 -16.42 -14.53 4.34
C VAL A 245 -16.32 -15.96 4.84
N ILE A 246 -15.69 -16.83 4.04
CA ILE A 246 -15.59 -18.28 4.36
C ILE A 246 -14.31 -18.63 5.08
N ALA A 247 -13.24 -17.88 4.92
CA ALA A 247 -11.96 -18.13 5.57
C ALA A 247 -11.21 -16.83 5.88
N VAL A 248 -10.49 -16.84 6.99
CA VAL A 248 -9.52 -15.80 7.36
C VAL A 248 -8.30 -16.45 8.00
N SER A 249 -7.12 -15.78 7.91
CA SER A 249 -5.92 -16.25 8.62
C SER A 249 -5.14 -15.11 9.26
N ASP A 250 -4.35 -15.45 10.28
CA ASP A 250 -3.32 -14.55 10.83
C ASP A 250 -1.96 -15.28 10.89
N SER A 251 -0.99 -14.73 11.63
CA SER A 251 0.34 -15.30 11.75
C SER A 251 0.38 -16.66 12.48
N SER A 252 -0.70 -17.06 13.16
CA SER A 252 -0.81 -18.32 13.90
C SER A 252 -1.47 -19.42 13.07
N GLY A 253 -2.16 -19.09 11.98
CA GLY A 253 -2.88 -20.03 11.13
C GLY A 253 -4.16 -19.44 10.56
N GLY A 254 -5.02 -20.30 10.01
CA GLY A 254 -6.29 -19.92 9.39
C GLY A 254 -7.48 -20.67 9.97
N ILE A 255 -8.66 -20.15 9.69
CA ILE A 255 -9.96 -20.78 9.98
C ILE A 255 -10.84 -20.77 8.74
N LEU A 256 -11.64 -21.83 8.58
CA LEU A 256 -12.55 -22.04 7.46
C LEU A 256 -13.94 -22.42 7.97
N ASN A 257 -14.97 -21.77 7.43
CA ASN A 257 -16.35 -22.21 7.49
C ASN A 257 -17.03 -21.95 6.15
N ARG A 258 -17.29 -22.99 5.37
CA ARG A 258 -17.89 -22.88 4.03
C ARG A 258 -19.29 -22.27 4.02
N ASN A 259 -19.99 -22.28 5.14
CA ASN A 259 -21.30 -21.62 5.29
C ASN A 259 -21.21 -20.11 5.57
N GLY A 260 -19.98 -19.61 5.81
CA GLY A 260 -19.67 -18.24 6.21
C GLY A 260 -19.30 -18.13 7.68
N LEU A 261 -18.35 -17.25 7.97
CA LEU A 261 -17.92 -16.89 9.31
C LEU A 261 -18.77 -15.73 9.84
N ASP A 262 -19.08 -15.76 11.14
CA ASP A 262 -19.57 -14.57 11.86
C ASP A 262 -18.36 -13.63 12.10
N VAL A 263 -18.13 -12.72 11.16
CA VAL A 263 -16.95 -11.87 11.17
C VAL A 263 -16.84 -11.01 12.45
N PRO A 264 -17.91 -10.36 12.95
CA PRO A 264 -17.87 -9.65 14.22
C PRO A 264 -17.43 -10.56 15.39
N ALA A 265 -17.94 -11.79 15.44
CA ALA A 265 -17.54 -12.75 16.47
C ALA A 265 -16.08 -13.21 16.34
N VAL A 266 -15.57 -13.37 15.10
CA VAL A 266 -14.14 -13.67 14.83
C VAL A 266 -13.25 -12.51 15.30
N VAL A 267 -13.64 -11.27 15.03
CA VAL A 267 -12.92 -10.06 15.50
C VAL A 267 -12.85 -10.04 17.03
N ALA A 268 -13.99 -10.25 17.69
CA ALA A 268 -14.06 -10.32 19.16
C ALA A 268 -13.21 -11.46 19.74
N HIS A 269 -13.24 -12.64 19.10
CA HIS A 269 -12.39 -13.78 19.48
C HIS A 269 -10.91 -13.42 19.40
N LYS A 270 -10.48 -12.85 18.27
CA LYS A 270 -9.09 -12.44 18.08
C LYS A 270 -8.64 -11.37 19.09
N HIS A 271 -9.48 -10.39 19.40
CA HIS A 271 -9.17 -9.41 20.46
C HIS A 271 -8.95 -10.06 21.83
N LYS A 272 -9.71 -11.12 22.13
CA LYS A 272 -9.61 -11.84 23.40
C LYS A 272 -8.42 -12.79 23.47
N THR A 273 -8.09 -13.49 22.38
CA THR A 273 -7.11 -14.59 22.34
C THR A 273 -5.79 -14.23 21.69
N GLY A 274 -5.76 -13.15 20.91
CA GLY A 274 -4.61 -12.75 20.09
C GLY A 274 -4.56 -13.42 18.70
N SER A 275 -5.41 -14.41 18.40
CA SER A 275 -5.43 -15.15 17.14
C SER A 275 -6.84 -15.46 16.66
N VAL A 276 -7.01 -15.72 15.35
CA VAL A 276 -8.24 -16.26 14.78
C VAL A 276 -8.38 -17.77 15.03
N VAL A 277 -7.25 -18.46 15.24
CA VAL A 277 -7.22 -19.92 15.45
C VAL A 277 -7.98 -20.30 16.71
N GLY A 278 -8.76 -21.38 16.62
CA GLY A 278 -9.59 -21.87 17.73
C GLY A 278 -10.95 -21.16 17.84
N PHE A 279 -11.35 -20.36 16.85
CA PHE A 279 -12.70 -19.81 16.78
C PHE A 279 -13.74 -20.94 16.70
N PRO A 280 -14.77 -20.94 17.56
CA PRO A 280 -15.77 -22.02 17.60
C PRO A 280 -16.56 -22.15 16.29
N GLY A 281 -16.76 -23.38 15.82
CA GLY A 281 -17.56 -23.67 14.62
C GLY A 281 -16.82 -23.44 13.30
N ALA A 282 -15.50 -23.25 13.34
CA ALA A 282 -14.66 -23.20 12.15
C ALA A 282 -13.59 -24.30 12.18
N GLU A 283 -13.25 -24.81 11.01
CA GLU A 283 -12.15 -25.74 10.78
C GLU A 283 -10.82 -24.98 10.84
N ILE A 284 -9.79 -25.56 11.45
CA ILE A 284 -8.45 -24.99 11.48
C ILE A 284 -7.72 -25.42 10.20
N ILE A 285 -7.18 -24.44 9.48
CA ILE A 285 -6.37 -24.61 8.27
C ILE A 285 -5.07 -23.81 8.40
N SER A 286 -4.12 -24.01 7.50
CA SER A 286 -2.91 -23.17 7.45
C SER A 286 -3.20 -21.82 6.77
N SER A 287 -2.32 -20.85 6.97
CA SER A 287 -2.43 -19.55 6.28
C SER A 287 -2.22 -19.67 4.76
N GLU A 288 -1.40 -20.63 4.35
CA GLU A 288 -1.13 -20.96 2.94
C GLU A 288 -2.35 -21.60 2.28
N GLU A 289 -3.06 -22.49 2.96
CA GLU A 289 -4.28 -23.10 2.43
C GLU A 289 -5.36 -22.07 2.13
N VAL A 290 -5.42 -20.95 2.87
CA VAL A 290 -6.36 -19.84 2.58
C VAL A 290 -6.18 -19.30 1.16
N LEU A 291 -4.94 -19.24 0.66
CA LEU A 291 -4.63 -18.76 -0.70
C LEU A 291 -5.13 -19.70 -1.81
N GLU A 292 -5.34 -20.98 -1.49
CA GLU A 292 -5.66 -22.05 -2.44
C GLU A 292 -7.14 -22.49 -2.39
N LEU A 293 -7.92 -21.84 -1.53
CA LEU A 293 -9.36 -22.14 -1.39
C LEU A 293 -10.12 -21.79 -2.67
N GLU A 294 -11.11 -22.61 -2.97
CA GLU A 294 -12.09 -22.28 -3.99
C GLU A 294 -13.05 -21.22 -3.44
N CYS A 295 -12.99 -20.02 -4.00
CA CYS A 295 -13.81 -18.87 -3.62
C CYS A 295 -13.97 -17.91 -4.80
N ASP A 296 -14.90 -16.97 -4.68
CA ASP A 296 -15.05 -15.93 -5.69
C ASP A 296 -13.96 -14.87 -5.57
N ILE A 297 -13.67 -14.44 -4.33
CA ILE A 297 -12.71 -13.38 -4.04
C ILE A 297 -11.66 -13.88 -3.05
N LEU A 298 -10.39 -13.76 -3.42
CA LEU A 298 -9.25 -13.93 -2.52
C LEU A 298 -8.64 -12.55 -2.21
N VAL A 299 -8.44 -12.26 -0.92
CA VAL A 299 -7.86 -10.99 -0.46
C VAL A 299 -6.55 -11.25 0.28
N PRO A 300 -5.40 -11.20 -0.39
CA PRO A 300 -4.09 -11.17 0.28
C PRO A 300 -3.91 -9.84 1.02
N ALA A 301 -3.90 -9.90 2.36
CA ALA A 301 -3.82 -8.72 3.25
C ALA A 301 -2.72 -8.88 4.33
N ALA A 302 -1.79 -9.82 4.15
CA ALA A 302 -0.71 -10.12 5.11
C ALA A 302 0.59 -9.41 4.71
N LEU A 303 1.46 -10.12 4.00
CA LEU A 303 2.81 -9.69 3.65
C LEU A 303 3.03 -9.70 2.14
N GLU A 304 4.21 -9.23 1.73
CA GLU A 304 4.69 -9.39 0.36
C GLU A 304 5.00 -10.86 0.01
N ASN A 305 5.05 -11.17 -1.28
CA ASN A 305 5.47 -12.47 -1.83
C ASN A 305 4.69 -13.68 -1.28
N GLN A 306 3.37 -13.54 -1.10
CA GLN A 306 2.52 -14.64 -0.65
C GLN A 306 2.08 -15.54 -1.79
N ILE A 307 1.81 -15.00 -2.97
CA ILE A 307 1.51 -15.74 -4.19
C ILE A 307 2.72 -15.67 -5.10
N THR A 308 3.38 -16.81 -5.27
CA THR A 308 4.65 -16.97 -5.97
C THR A 308 4.52 -18.05 -7.06
N LEU A 309 5.57 -18.28 -7.83
CA LEU A 309 5.62 -19.42 -8.78
C LEU A 309 5.29 -20.76 -8.11
N ALA A 310 5.58 -20.90 -6.81
CA ALA A 310 5.39 -22.16 -6.09
C ALA A 310 3.93 -22.52 -5.85
N ASN A 311 3.01 -21.53 -5.73
CA ASN A 311 1.60 -21.76 -5.38
C ASN A 311 0.58 -21.16 -6.36
N ALA A 312 0.98 -20.26 -7.26
CA ALA A 312 0.07 -19.56 -8.18
C ALA A 312 -0.81 -20.53 -9.01
N SER A 313 -0.25 -21.68 -9.41
CA SER A 313 -1.01 -22.70 -10.15
C SER A 313 -2.17 -23.32 -9.34
N ARG A 314 -2.09 -23.29 -8.00
CA ARG A 314 -3.11 -23.85 -7.10
C ARG A 314 -4.16 -22.83 -6.65
N VAL A 315 -3.97 -21.53 -6.92
CA VAL A 315 -4.99 -20.51 -6.66
C VAL A 315 -6.23 -20.78 -7.49
N LYS A 316 -7.41 -20.80 -6.85
CA LYS A 316 -8.71 -21.15 -7.47
C LYS A 316 -9.71 -20.00 -7.45
N ALA A 317 -9.37 -18.89 -6.86
CA ALA A 317 -10.22 -17.70 -6.80
C ALA A 317 -10.50 -17.15 -8.20
N LYS A 318 -11.67 -16.53 -8.40
CA LYS A 318 -12.00 -15.83 -9.66
C LYS A 318 -11.40 -14.44 -9.72
N ILE A 319 -11.28 -13.78 -8.56
CA ILE A 319 -10.68 -12.45 -8.39
C ILE A 319 -9.68 -12.54 -7.24
N VAL A 320 -8.50 -11.96 -7.41
CA VAL A 320 -7.50 -11.71 -6.36
C VAL A 320 -7.41 -10.21 -6.14
N ALA A 321 -7.73 -9.74 -4.92
CA ALA A 321 -7.71 -8.31 -4.59
C ALA A 321 -6.62 -8.02 -3.55
N GLU A 322 -5.56 -7.35 -3.97
CA GLU A 322 -4.35 -7.15 -3.17
C GLU A 322 -4.50 -6.01 -2.17
N ALA A 323 -4.86 -6.34 -0.93
CA ALA A 323 -4.90 -5.38 0.16
C ALA A 323 -3.51 -5.13 0.79
N ALA A 324 -2.59 -6.11 0.73
CA ALA A 324 -1.18 -5.95 1.06
C ALA A 324 -0.39 -5.30 -0.08
N ASN A 325 0.85 -4.87 0.17
CA ASN A 325 1.76 -4.40 -0.87
C ASN A 325 2.58 -5.58 -1.42
N GLY A 326 2.63 -5.72 -2.74
CA GLY A 326 3.42 -6.73 -3.43
C GLY A 326 3.14 -8.19 -3.01
N PRO A 327 1.90 -8.62 -2.75
CA PRO A 327 1.64 -9.98 -2.29
C PRO A 327 1.82 -11.01 -3.39
N THR A 328 1.75 -10.61 -4.66
CA THR A 328 1.91 -11.47 -5.84
C THR A 328 3.18 -11.11 -6.59
N THR A 329 4.02 -12.09 -6.85
CA THR A 329 5.26 -11.90 -7.61
C THR A 329 4.99 -11.77 -9.11
N PRO A 330 5.89 -11.13 -9.90
CA PRO A 330 5.70 -10.99 -11.34
C PRO A 330 5.57 -12.32 -12.11
N GLY A 331 6.24 -13.38 -11.63
CA GLY A 331 6.10 -14.72 -12.23
C GLY A 331 4.72 -15.33 -11.96
N ALA A 332 4.19 -15.12 -10.75
CA ALA A 332 2.86 -15.57 -10.37
C ALA A 332 1.75 -14.83 -11.14
N ASP A 333 1.90 -13.52 -11.39
CA ASP A 333 0.94 -12.73 -12.18
C ASP A 333 0.68 -13.36 -13.56
N THR A 334 1.72 -13.82 -14.23
CA THR A 334 1.59 -14.48 -15.53
C THR A 334 0.71 -15.74 -15.44
N ILE A 335 0.96 -16.59 -14.44
CA ILE A 335 0.19 -17.83 -14.23
C ILE A 335 -1.28 -17.49 -13.92
N LEU A 336 -1.52 -16.52 -13.03
CA LEU A 336 -2.89 -16.12 -12.68
C LEU A 336 -3.63 -15.56 -13.89
N HIS A 337 -2.96 -14.75 -14.72
CA HIS A 337 -3.53 -14.20 -15.94
C HIS A 337 -3.90 -15.29 -16.95
N GLU A 338 -3.00 -16.25 -17.20
CA GLU A 338 -3.25 -17.40 -18.09
C GLU A 338 -4.42 -18.26 -17.59
N LYS A 339 -4.63 -18.37 -16.29
CA LYS A 339 -5.78 -19.04 -15.68
C LYS A 339 -7.08 -18.22 -15.78
N GLY A 340 -7.05 -16.98 -16.29
CA GLY A 340 -8.21 -16.09 -16.38
C GLY A 340 -8.64 -15.51 -15.04
N ILE A 341 -7.79 -15.56 -14.02
CA ILE A 341 -8.02 -14.94 -12.71
C ILE A 341 -7.79 -13.44 -12.84
N LEU A 342 -8.76 -12.64 -12.38
CA LEU A 342 -8.65 -11.18 -12.41
C LEU A 342 -7.89 -10.70 -11.17
N VAL A 343 -6.64 -10.27 -11.32
CA VAL A 343 -5.86 -9.68 -10.23
C VAL A 343 -6.12 -8.19 -10.16
N LEU A 344 -6.58 -7.69 -9.02
CA LEU A 344 -6.69 -6.27 -8.70
C LEU A 344 -5.39 -5.86 -8.01
N PRO A 345 -4.45 -5.22 -8.72
CA PRO A 345 -3.09 -5.03 -8.21
C PRO A 345 -3.07 -4.03 -7.04
N ASP A 346 -2.10 -4.19 -6.17
CA ASP A 346 -1.90 -3.40 -4.94
C ASP A 346 -1.90 -1.89 -5.18
N ILE A 347 -1.23 -1.41 -6.25
CA ILE A 347 -1.21 0.02 -6.59
C ILE A 347 -2.60 0.59 -6.97
N LEU A 348 -3.59 -0.27 -7.16
CA LEU A 348 -5.00 0.09 -7.34
C LEU A 348 -5.80 -0.28 -6.08
N ALA A 349 -5.83 -1.57 -5.69
CA ALA A 349 -6.75 -2.10 -4.70
C ALA A 349 -6.54 -1.48 -3.30
N ASN A 350 -5.29 -1.30 -2.85
CA ASN A 350 -5.00 -0.73 -1.53
C ASN A 350 -4.75 0.80 -1.54
N ALA A 351 -4.98 1.48 -2.67
CA ALA A 351 -4.75 2.91 -2.81
C ALA A 351 -5.77 3.79 -2.06
N GLY A 352 -6.79 3.20 -1.44
CA GLY A 352 -7.75 3.95 -0.62
C GLY A 352 -7.08 4.73 0.50
N GLY A 353 -6.08 4.14 1.17
CA GLY A 353 -5.34 4.82 2.23
C GLY A 353 -4.65 6.10 1.78
N VAL A 354 -3.95 6.10 0.66
CA VAL A 354 -3.30 7.30 0.12
C VAL A 354 -4.32 8.30 -0.44
N THR A 355 -5.45 7.82 -0.93
CA THR A 355 -6.55 8.70 -1.40
C THR A 355 -7.17 9.48 -0.24
N VAL A 356 -7.45 8.85 0.90
CA VAL A 356 -7.93 9.60 2.09
C VAL A 356 -6.82 10.44 2.69
N SER A 357 -5.56 10.04 2.60
CA SER A 357 -4.44 10.93 2.94
C SER A 357 -4.41 12.19 2.06
N TYR A 358 -4.75 12.08 0.79
CA TYR A 358 -4.92 13.26 -0.07
C TYR A 358 -6.08 14.14 0.41
N PHE A 359 -7.20 13.56 0.84
CA PHE A 359 -8.30 14.34 1.41
C PHE A 359 -7.90 15.04 2.71
N GLU A 360 -7.18 14.36 3.61
CA GLU A 360 -6.66 14.97 4.83
C GLU A 360 -5.80 16.20 4.52
N TRP A 361 -4.85 16.07 3.59
CA TRP A 361 -4.01 17.17 3.16
C TRP A 361 -4.82 18.34 2.56
N VAL A 362 -5.85 18.06 1.74
CA VAL A 362 -6.74 19.09 1.20
C VAL A 362 -7.49 19.80 2.32
N GLN A 363 -8.03 19.07 3.29
CA GLN A 363 -8.75 19.60 4.44
C GLN A 363 -7.84 20.48 5.31
N ASP A 364 -6.60 20.04 5.57
CA ASP A 364 -5.61 20.81 6.31
C ASP A 364 -5.23 22.14 5.62
N LEU A 365 -5.09 22.12 4.27
CA LEU A 365 -4.76 23.34 3.51
C LEU A 365 -5.93 24.32 3.39
N GLN A 366 -7.16 23.81 3.44
CA GLN A 366 -8.37 24.62 3.36
C GLN A 366 -8.94 25.00 4.72
N GLU A 367 -8.44 24.36 5.81
CA GLU A 367 -8.97 24.51 7.18
C GLU A 367 -10.48 24.19 7.25
N LEU A 368 -10.93 23.28 6.38
CA LEU A 368 -12.32 22.85 6.25
C LEU A 368 -12.38 21.31 6.30
N PHE A 369 -13.06 20.77 7.29
CA PHE A 369 -13.10 19.33 7.56
C PHE A 369 -14.42 18.71 7.10
N TRP A 370 -14.32 17.53 6.50
CA TRP A 370 -15.45 16.74 5.99
C TRP A 370 -15.85 15.68 6.99
N ASP A 371 -17.12 15.32 7.00
CA ASP A 371 -17.61 14.15 7.73
C ASP A 371 -17.18 12.84 7.05
N GLU A 372 -17.37 11.74 7.75
CA GLU A 372 -16.97 10.42 7.26
C GLU A 372 -17.75 10.00 6.01
N GLU A 373 -19.03 10.35 5.91
CA GLU A 373 -19.87 10.01 4.76
C GLU A 373 -19.37 10.72 3.50
N GLU A 374 -19.02 11.98 3.60
CA GLU A 374 -18.46 12.76 2.51
C GLU A 374 -17.09 12.20 2.07
N VAL A 375 -16.21 11.87 3.01
CA VAL A 375 -14.92 11.24 2.73
C VAL A 375 -15.12 9.91 2.00
N ASN A 376 -16.02 9.05 2.49
CA ASN A 376 -16.28 7.74 1.90
C ASN A 376 -16.90 7.86 0.49
N ARG A 377 -17.82 8.77 0.27
CA ARG A 377 -18.43 9.03 -1.05
C ARG A 377 -17.39 9.53 -2.06
N LYS A 378 -16.49 10.41 -1.65
CA LYS A 378 -15.39 10.90 -2.49
C LYS A 378 -14.39 9.78 -2.81
N LEU A 379 -14.08 8.95 -1.80
CA LEU A 379 -13.20 7.78 -1.94
C LEU A 379 -13.77 6.80 -2.97
N GLU A 380 -15.05 6.44 -2.86
CA GLU A 380 -15.72 5.54 -3.79
C GLU A 380 -15.61 6.03 -5.23
N LYS A 381 -15.93 7.30 -5.46
CA LYS A 381 -15.85 7.92 -6.80
C LYS A 381 -14.46 7.79 -7.42
N ILE A 382 -13.39 8.01 -6.63
CA ILE A 382 -12.02 7.92 -7.13
C ILE A 382 -11.64 6.46 -7.39
N MET A 383 -11.94 5.55 -6.46
CA MET A 383 -11.52 4.15 -6.56
C MET A 383 -12.23 3.43 -7.71
N VAL A 384 -13.54 3.62 -7.88
CA VAL A 384 -14.31 3.04 -8.99
C VAL A 384 -13.84 3.59 -10.33
N LYS A 385 -13.59 4.90 -10.42
CA LYS A 385 -13.04 5.50 -11.64
C LYS A 385 -11.64 4.96 -11.94
N ALA A 386 -10.78 4.82 -10.94
CA ALA A 386 -9.44 4.27 -11.13
C ALA A 386 -9.49 2.82 -11.63
N PHE A 387 -10.39 1.99 -11.08
CA PHE A 387 -10.62 0.64 -11.59
C PHE A 387 -11.03 0.66 -13.07
N ALA A 388 -12.01 1.49 -13.46
CA ALA A 388 -12.45 1.60 -14.84
C ALA A 388 -11.31 2.03 -15.78
N ASP A 389 -10.50 3.02 -15.38
CA ASP A 389 -9.36 3.51 -16.16
C ASP A 389 -8.30 2.40 -16.34
N VAL A 390 -7.98 1.65 -15.28
CA VAL A 390 -7.01 0.54 -15.33
C VAL A 390 -7.55 -0.61 -16.19
N HIS A 391 -8.80 -1.01 -16.01
CA HIS A 391 -9.42 -2.08 -16.78
C HIS A 391 -9.49 -1.74 -18.28
N SER A 392 -9.86 -0.52 -18.62
CA SER A 392 -9.86 -0.02 -20.01
C SER A 392 -8.43 -0.04 -20.60
N THR A 393 -7.43 0.37 -19.82
CA THR A 393 -6.02 0.35 -20.25
C THR A 393 -5.54 -1.08 -20.47
N ALA A 394 -5.79 -1.99 -19.54
CA ALA A 394 -5.42 -3.39 -19.65
C ALA A 394 -6.06 -4.04 -20.90
N SER A 395 -7.34 -3.76 -21.14
CA SER A 395 -8.06 -4.25 -22.32
C SER A 395 -7.48 -3.69 -23.63
N LYS A 396 -7.18 -2.38 -23.68
CA LYS A 396 -6.59 -1.71 -24.84
C LYS A 396 -5.25 -2.30 -25.24
N TYR A 397 -4.38 -2.55 -24.24
CA TYR A 397 -3.03 -3.09 -24.48
C TYR A 397 -3.00 -4.63 -24.48
N LYS A 398 -4.13 -5.30 -24.21
CA LYS A 398 -4.25 -6.76 -24.11
C LYS A 398 -3.23 -7.36 -23.12
N VAL A 399 -3.21 -6.81 -21.93
CA VAL A 399 -2.30 -7.19 -20.82
C VAL A 399 -3.10 -7.47 -19.55
N ASP A 400 -2.46 -8.05 -18.55
CA ASP A 400 -3.01 -8.17 -17.20
C ASP A 400 -3.28 -6.81 -16.54
N MET A 401 -4.06 -6.81 -15.45
CA MET A 401 -4.46 -5.57 -14.76
C MET A 401 -3.28 -4.84 -14.11
N ARG A 402 -2.27 -5.55 -13.60
CA ARG A 402 -1.06 -4.92 -13.02
C ARG A 402 -0.29 -4.18 -14.09
N THR A 403 0.02 -4.82 -15.18
CA THR A 403 0.68 -4.19 -16.34
C THR A 403 -0.16 -3.01 -16.85
N GLY A 404 -1.49 -3.14 -16.92
CA GLY A 404 -2.41 -2.05 -17.29
C GLY A 404 -2.35 -0.87 -16.32
N ALA A 405 -2.28 -1.13 -15.01
CA ALA A 405 -2.15 -0.09 -13.99
C ALA A 405 -0.82 0.65 -14.09
N TYR A 406 0.30 -0.07 -14.30
CA TYR A 406 1.60 0.53 -14.53
C TYR A 406 1.65 1.35 -15.81
N ILE A 407 1.11 0.86 -16.93
CA ILE A 407 1.01 1.61 -18.19
C ILE A 407 0.28 2.93 -17.96
N LEU A 408 -0.90 2.90 -17.34
CA LEU A 408 -1.69 4.08 -17.02
C LEU A 408 -0.93 5.07 -16.13
N ALA A 409 -0.30 4.58 -15.07
CA ALA A 409 0.43 5.40 -14.11
C ALA A 409 1.65 6.05 -14.74
N ILE A 410 2.45 5.27 -15.47
CA ILE A 410 3.67 5.75 -16.14
C ILE A 410 3.31 6.77 -17.21
N ASP A 411 2.28 6.54 -18.02
CA ASP A 411 1.84 7.48 -19.04
C ASP A 411 1.44 8.84 -18.43
N ARG A 412 0.69 8.83 -17.33
CA ARG A 412 0.30 10.04 -16.59
C ARG A 412 1.51 10.81 -16.04
N VAL A 413 2.49 10.10 -15.48
CA VAL A 413 3.72 10.73 -14.94
C VAL A 413 4.62 11.21 -16.06
N ALA A 414 4.79 10.42 -17.12
CA ALA A 414 5.55 10.76 -18.30
C ALA A 414 4.99 12.03 -18.99
N THR A 415 3.67 12.10 -19.17
CA THR A 415 3.00 13.27 -19.74
C THR A 415 3.25 14.52 -18.89
N ALA A 416 3.13 14.41 -17.56
CA ALA A 416 3.42 15.52 -16.66
C ALA A 416 4.90 15.94 -16.73
N THR A 417 5.83 14.98 -16.83
CA THR A 417 7.27 15.26 -16.93
C THR A 417 7.60 15.96 -18.24
N ARG A 418 7.06 15.47 -19.37
CA ARG A 418 7.23 16.14 -20.70
C ARG A 418 6.69 17.57 -20.69
N SER A 419 5.48 17.77 -20.15
CA SER A 419 4.83 19.09 -20.10
C SER A 419 5.59 20.10 -19.25
N ARG A 420 6.28 19.64 -18.19
CA ARG A 420 7.13 20.50 -17.35
C ARG A 420 8.48 20.79 -17.99
N GLY A 421 8.92 19.94 -18.89
CA GLY A 421 10.24 20.02 -19.51
C GLY A 421 11.36 19.54 -18.55
N ILE A 422 12.57 19.53 -19.10
CA ILE A 422 13.80 19.19 -18.38
C ILE A 422 14.66 20.45 -18.34
N TRP A 423 15.00 20.89 -17.13
CA TRP A 423 15.83 22.06 -16.89
C TRP A 423 17.08 21.67 -16.10
N PRO A 424 18.24 22.30 -16.34
CA PRO A 424 18.62 23.17 -17.44
C PRO A 424 18.77 22.45 -18.76
#